data_488b22cfd24bec4691aafba8c9d217fa
#
_entry.id   488b22cfd24bec4691aafba8c9d217fa
#
_cell.length_a   1.000
_cell.length_b   1.000
_cell.length_c   1.000
_cell.angle_alpha   90.00
_cell.angle_beta   90.00
_cell.angle_gamma   90.00
#
_symmetry.space_group_name_H-M   'P 1'
#
loop_
_entity.id
_entity.type
_entity.pdbx_description
1 polymer ?
#
loop_
_entity_poly.entity_id
_entity_poly.type
_entity_poly.pdbx_seq_one_letter_code
_entity_poly.pdbx_strand_id
1 'polypeptide(L)'
;HYIDRTGCPRNYEMVSRDRNIDSLAHLQQHRTDAVVMVLTDAKREHMALNHEFRMELGQRIYGLPGGLIEPGETPEEAARRELGEETGLQLVAITHVLPPAACTVGIGDERTVCLFGIAEGTFRPSSDPMEEIESAWYTRAQVRALHETDLFGSWALAYSWMFANGCLPGV
;
A
#
# COMPACT_ATOMS: atom_id res chain seq x y z
N HIS A 1 0.52 23.70 -16.27
CA HIS A 1 0.39 25.16 -16.13
C HIS A 1 -0.96 25.49 -15.49
N TYR A 2 -0.98 26.46 -14.57
CA TYR A 2 -2.21 26.97 -13.96
C TYR A 2 -2.07 28.46 -13.64
N ILE A 3 -3.19 29.12 -13.42
CA ILE A 3 -3.22 30.50 -12.95
C ILE A 3 -3.47 30.51 -11.45
N ASP A 4 -2.58 31.09 -10.68
CA ASP A 4 -2.74 31.20 -9.24
C ASP A 4 -3.80 32.26 -8.84
N ARG A 5 -4.13 32.32 -7.54
CA ARG A 5 -5.15 33.26 -7.05
C ARG A 5 -4.78 34.75 -7.20
N THR A 6 -3.54 35.06 -7.59
CA THR A 6 -3.11 36.42 -7.89
C THR A 6 -3.18 36.75 -9.38
N GLY A 7 -3.62 35.80 -10.20
CA GLY A 7 -3.68 35.93 -11.66
C GLY A 7 -2.35 35.65 -12.37
N CYS A 8 -1.35 35.14 -11.67
CA CYS A 8 -0.05 34.85 -12.24
C CYS A 8 0.02 33.41 -12.77
N PRO A 9 0.63 33.18 -13.95
CA PRO A 9 0.87 31.83 -14.46
C PRO A 9 1.92 31.09 -13.63
N ARG A 10 1.65 29.83 -13.34
CA ARG A 10 2.52 28.93 -12.57
C ARG A 10 2.66 27.58 -13.26
N ASN A 11 3.79 26.94 -13.02
CA ASN A 11 4.01 25.55 -13.39
C ASN A 11 4.00 24.70 -12.11
N TYR A 12 3.35 23.56 -12.20
CA TYR A 12 3.41 22.52 -11.18
C TYR A 12 3.73 21.20 -11.87
N GLU A 13 4.79 20.55 -11.42
CA GLU A 13 5.19 19.24 -11.93
C GLU A 13 4.58 18.16 -11.05
N MET A 14 4.00 17.15 -11.69
CA MET A 14 3.40 16.02 -10.99
C MET A 14 3.66 14.72 -11.77
N VAL A 15 3.55 13.61 -11.06
CA VAL A 15 3.55 12.27 -11.64
C VAL A 15 2.12 11.75 -11.65
N SER A 16 1.69 11.19 -12.77
CA SER A 16 0.41 10.51 -12.91
C SER A 16 0.56 9.24 -13.73
N ARG A 17 -0.23 8.23 -13.41
CA ARG A 17 -0.38 7.02 -14.25
C ARG A 17 -1.30 7.27 -15.43
N ASP A 18 -2.18 8.28 -15.35
CA ASP A 18 -3.04 8.69 -16.44
C ASP A 18 -2.29 9.63 -17.39
N ARG A 19 -2.13 9.19 -18.64
CA ARG A 19 -1.45 9.95 -19.70
C ARG A 19 -2.34 10.98 -20.38
N ASN A 20 -3.64 10.97 -20.10
CA ASN A 20 -4.63 11.77 -20.81
C ASN A 20 -5.14 12.96 -19.98
N ILE A 21 -4.44 13.34 -18.92
CA ILE A 21 -4.83 14.48 -18.09
C ILE A 21 -4.67 15.77 -18.91
N ASP A 22 -5.80 16.40 -19.22
CA ASP A 22 -5.88 17.63 -20.01
C ASP A 22 -6.50 18.80 -19.27
N SER A 23 -7.10 18.54 -18.11
CA SER A 23 -7.86 19.55 -17.36
C SER A 23 -7.90 19.30 -15.86
N LEU A 24 -8.20 20.33 -15.06
CA LEU A 24 -8.44 20.20 -13.64
C LEU A 24 -9.66 19.30 -13.35
N ALA A 25 -10.67 19.35 -14.19
CA ALA A 25 -11.85 18.49 -14.07
C ALA A 25 -11.49 17.00 -14.22
N HIS A 26 -10.51 16.69 -15.07
CA HIS A 26 -10.00 15.33 -15.21
C HIS A 26 -9.28 14.86 -13.93
N LEU A 27 -8.41 15.69 -13.35
CA LEU A 27 -7.75 15.40 -12.07
C LEU A 27 -8.74 15.22 -10.91
N GLN A 28 -9.91 15.83 -10.99
CA GLN A 28 -10.95 15.70 -9.96
C GLN A 28 -11.80 14.43 -10.12
N GLN A 29 -11.62 13.66 -11.18
CA GLN A 29 -12.28 12.35 -11.30
C GLN A 29 -11.75 11.41 -10.25
N HIS A 30 -12.67 10.93 -9.40
CA HIS A 30 -12.34 10.08 -8.26
C HIS A 30 -12.22 8.63 -8.72
N ARG A 31 -11.01 8.21 -9.10
CA ARG A 31 -10.68 6.79 -9.29
C ARG A 31 -9.82 6.30 -8.13
N THR A 32 -9.85 5.02 -7.91
CA THR A 32 -8.93 4.32 -7.02
C THR A 32 -7.93 3.58 -7.88
N ASP A 33 -6.65 3.78 -7.64
CA ASP A 33 -5.58 3.24 -8.48
C ASP A 33 -4.96 1.97 -7.88
N ALA A 34 -4.97 1.87 -6.55
CA ALA A 34 -4.27 0.81 -5.85
C ALA A 34 -4.99 0.37 -4.56
N VAL A 35 -4.59 -0.78 -4.06
CA VAL A 35 -4.97 -1.29 -2.74
C VAL A 35 -3.71 -1.64 -1.95
N VAL A 36 -3.73 -1.37 -0.65
CA VAL A 36 -2.75 -1.87 0.33
C VAL A 36 -3.46 -2.63 1.43
N MET A 37 -2.79 -3.62 1.99
CA MET A 37 -3.42 -4.55 2.94
C MET A 37 -2.69 -4.57 4.28
N VAL A 38 -3.42 -4.29 5.35
CA VAL A 38 -2.99 -4.46 6.74
C VAL A 38 -3.50 -5.81 7.22
N LEU A 39 -2.62 -6.80 7.22
CA LEU A 39 -3.01 -8.19 7.43
C LEU A 39 -2.39 -8.77 8.70
N THR A 40 -3.22 -9.49 9.44
CA THR A 40 -2.77 -10.30 10.57
C THR A 40 -3.08 -11.78 10.33
N ASP A 41 -2.41 -12.65 11.08
CA ASP A 41 -2.81 -14.04 11.21
C ASP A 41 -4.15 -14.16 11.98
N ALA A 42 -4.77 -15.34 11.98
CA ALA A 42 -6.05 -15.58 12.65
C ALA A 42 -6.00 -15.33 14.17
N LYS A 43 -4.83 -15.44 14.80
CA LYS A 43 -4.63 -15.16 16.22
C LYS A 43 -4.34 -13.70 16.52
N ARG A 44 -4.09 -12.89 15.46
CA ARG A 44 -3.70 -11.48 15.56
C ARG A 44 -2.40 -11.25 16.35
N GLU A 45 -1.53 -12.26 16.34
CA GLU A 45 -0.23 -12.25 17.00
C GLU A 45 0.87 -11.77 16.05
N HIS A 46 0.66 -11.94 14.73
CA HIS A 46 1.61 -11.59 13.69
C HIS A 46 0.97 -10.67 12.64
N MET A 47 1.78 -9.80 12.07
CA MET A 47 1.44 -8.94 10.94
C MET A 47 2.28 -9.35 9.72
N ALA A 48 1.65 -9.41 8.56
CA ALA A 48 2.37 -9.63 7.30
C ALA A 48 3.04 -8.33 6.84
N LEU A 49 4.32 -8.40 6.52
CA LEU A 49 5.06 -7.32 5.89
C LEU A 49 5.87 -7.88 4.73
N ASN A 50 6.03 -7.05 3.70
CA ASN A 50 6.92 -7.27 2.58
C ASN A 50 8.24 -6.53 2.84
N HIS A 51 9.37 -7.20 2.62
CA HIS A 51 10.70 -6.57 2.55
C HIS A 51 11.12 -6.58 1.10
N GLU A 52 11.06 -5.43 0.44
CA GLU A 52 11.18 -5.31 -1.01
C GLU A 52 12.24 -4.29 -1.42
N PHE A 53 12.90 -4.52 -2.55
CA PHE A 53 13.82 -3.56 -3.15
C PHE A 53 13.04 -2.49 -3.92
N ARG A 54 13.25 -1.24 -3.55
CA ARG A 54 12.64 -0.09 -4.24
C ARG A 54 13.70 0.65 -5.03
N MET A 55 13.57 0.57 -6.36
CA MET A 55 14.50 1.19 -7.29
C MET A 55 14.63 2.70 -7.06
N GLU A 56 13.52 3.37 -6.75
CA GLU A 56 13.45 4.81 -6.51
C GLU A 56 14.25 5.25 -5.28
N LEU A 57 14.46 4.33 -4.35
CA LEU A 57 15.21 4.56 -3.12
C LEU A 57 16.60 3.91 -3.15
N GLY A 58 16.86 3.01 -4.11
CA GLY A 58 18.11 2.26 -4.23
C GLY A 58 18.40 1.32 -3.07
N GLN A 59 17.35 0.91 -2.32
CA GLN A 59 17.48 0.05 -1.15
C GLN A 59 16.20 -0.74 -0.88
N ARG A 60 16.32 -1.75 -0.01
CA ARG A 60 15.16 -2.48 0.49
C ARG A 60 14.45 -1.67 1.58
N ILE A 61 13.13 -1.79 1.61
CA ILE A 61 12.28 -1.20 2.65
C ILE A 61 11.21 -2.19 3.09
N TYR A 62 10.63 -1.96 4.25
CA TYR A 62 9.43 -2.67 4.66
C TYR A 62 8.18 -1.98 4.11
N GLY A 63 7.32 -2.77 3.47
CA GLY A 63 6.05 -2.39 2.87
C GLY A 63 4.88 -3.23 3.40
N LEU A 64 3.68 -2.82 3.04
CA LEU A 64 2.47 -3.64 3.15
C LEU A 64 2.25 -4.37 1.82
N PRO A 65 1.71 -5.60 1.83
CA PRO A 65 1.23 -6.23 0.60
C PRO A 65 0.20 -5.34 -0.10
N GLY A 66 0.24 -5.28 -1.42
CA GLY A 66 -0.69 -4.47 -2.21
C GLY A 66 -0.17 -4.12 -3.58
N GLY A 67 -1.07 -3.71 -4.46
CA GLY A 67 -0.72 -3.37 -5.82
C GLY A 67 -1.82 -2.61 -6.55
N LEU A 68 -1.72 -2.56 -7.86
CA LEU A 68 -2.64 -1.81 -8.70
C LEU A 68 -3.96 -2.55 -8.90
N ILE A 69 -5.04 -1.78 -8.94
CA ILE A 69 -6.36 -2.28 -9.30
C ILE A 69 -6.45 -2.34 -10.83
N GLU A 70 -6.70 -3.51 -11.37
CA GLU A 70 -6.87 -3.69 -12.81
C GLU A 70 -8.23 -3.17 -13.31
N PRO A 71 -8.36 -2.85 -14.61
CA PRO A 71 -9.62 -2.40 -15.17
C PRO A 71 -10.76 -3.41 -14.95
N GLY A 72 -11.79 -2.98 -14.22
CA GLY A 72 -12.96 -3.81 -13.93
C GLY A 72 -12.89 -4.56 -12.60
N GLU A 73 -11.76 -4.52 -11.90
CA GLU A 73 -11.65 -5.08 -10.55
C GLU A 73 -12.22 -4.13 -9.48
N THR A 74 -12.80 -4.71 -8.46
CA THR A 74 -13.02 -4.03 -7.18
C THR A 74 -11.73 -4.02 -6.35
N PRO A 75 -11.58 -3.11 -5.38
CA PRO A 75 -10.42 -3.13 -4.47
C PRO A 75 -10.24 -4.47 -3.73
N GLU A 76 -11.34 -5.17 -3.43
CA GLU A 76 -11.32 -6.45 -2.73
C GLU A 76 -10.84 -7.60 -3.64
N GLU A 77 -11.21 -7.58 -4.92
CA GLU A 77 -10.70 -8.53 -5.92
C GLU A 77 -9.22 -8.32 -6.17
N ALA A 78 -8.78 -7.08 -6.37
CA ALA A 78 -7.38 -6.72 -6.50
C ALA A 78 -6.58 -7.16 -5.28
N ALA A 79 -7.08 -6.91 -4.06
CA ALA A 79 -6.42 -7.32 -2.83
C ALA A 79 -6.19 -8.84 -2.75
N ARG A 80 -7.18 -9.65 -3.17
CA ARG A 80 -7.04 -11.11 -3.17
C ARG A 80 -6.04 -11.59 -4.21
N ARG A 81 -6.05 -11.00 -5.40
CA ARG A 81 -5.10 -11.32 -6.47
C ARG A 81 -3.68 -10.96 -6.06
N GLU A 82 -3.43 -9.69 -5.68
CA GLU A 82 -2.12 -9.18 -5.29
C GLU A 82 -1.52 -9.96 -4.11
N LEU A 83 -2.34 -10.24 -3.07
CA LEU A 83 -1.87 -11.03 -1.93
C LEU A 83 -1.39 -12.42 -2.36
N GLY A 84 -2.13 -13.07 -3.26
CA GLY A 84 -1.75 -14.37 -3.78
C GLY A 84 -0.49 -14.33 -4.63
N GLU A 85 -0.34 -13.30 -5.46
CA GLU A 85 0.80 -13.11 -6.37
C GLU A 85 2.08 -12.75 -5.63
N GLU A 86 2.04 -11.76 -4.74
CA GLU A 86 3.22 -11.30 -3.99
C GLU A 86 3.65 -12.26 -2.89
N THR A 87 2.71 -12.89 -2.21
CA THR A 87 3.02 -13.59 -0.95
C THR A 87 2.66 -15.07 -0.94
N GLY A 88 1.74 -15.49 -1.78
CA GLY A 88 1.15 -16.83 -1.74
C GLY A 88 0.10 -17.04 -0.66
N LEU A 89 -0.20 -16.04 0.16
CA LEU A 89 -1.24 -16.10 1.18
C LEU A 89 -2.64 -15.97 0.56
N GLN A 90 -3.64 -16.31 1.36
CA GLN A 90 -5.05 -16.16 1.04
C GLN A 90 -5.72 -15.20 2.02
N LEU A 91 -6.48 -14.25 1.51
CA LEU A 91 -7.28 -13.33 2.31
C LEU A 91 -8.56 -14.04 2.79
N VAL A 92 -8.57 -14.44 4.07
CA VAL A 92 -9.67 -15.21 4.67
C VAL A 92 -10.84 -14.31 5.02
N ALA A 93 -10.56 -13.18 5.62
CA ALA A 93 -11.57 -12.22 6.04
C ALA A 93 -11.11 -10.79 5.82
N ILE A 94 -12.02 -9.95 5.34
CA ILE A 94 -11.86 -8.50 5.33
C ILE A 94 -12.60 -7.96 6.55
N THR A 95 -11.91 -7.23 7.42
CA THR A 95 -12.48 -6.68 8.64
C THR A 95 -12.89 -5.22 8.48
N HIS A 96 -12.12 -4.45 7.73
CA HIS A 96 -12.40 -3.04 7.45
C HIS A 96 -11.87 -2.66 6.06
N VAL A 97 -12.53 -1.71 5.43
CA VAL A 97 -12.07 -1.06 4.20
C VAL A 97 -12.16 0.44 4.44
N LEU A 98 -11.04 1.13 4.32
CA LEU A 98 -11.00 2.59 4.44
C LEU A 98 -11.34 3.24 3.09
N PRO A 99 -11.87 4.47 3.10
CA PRO A 99 -12.06 5.21 1.86
C PRO A 99 -10.72 5.46 1.17
N PRO A 100 -10.72 5.69 -0.17
CA PRO A 100 -9.51 6.03 -0.91
C PRO A 100 -8.82 7.26 -0.33
N ALA A 101 -7.50 7.19 -0.19
CA ALA A 101 -6.65 8.27 0.27
C ALA A 101 -5.58 8.59 -0.76
N ALA A 102 -5.20 9.87 -0.87
CA ALA A 102 -4.06 10.28 -1.70
C ALA A 102 -2.75 9.84 -1.04
N CYS A 103 -1.90 9.14 -1.79
CA CYS A 103 -0.68 8.53 -1.26
C CYS A 103 0.53 9.46 -1.28
N THR A 104 0.69 10.20 -2.38
CA THR A 104 1.87 11.03 -2.65
C THR A 104 1.47 12.51 -2.80
N VAL A 105 0.81 13.05 -1.77
CA VAL A 105 0.34 14.44 -1.75
C VAL A 105 1.50 15.39 -2.03
N GLY A 106 1.37 16.19 -3.07
CA GLY A 106 2.40 17.13 -3.52
C GLY A 106 3.25 16.66 -4.70
N ILE A 107 3.16 15.36 -5.09
CA ILE A 107 3.90 14.81 -6.23
C ILE A 107 2.97 14.10 -7.22
N GLY A 108 2.01 13.33 -6.74
CA GLY A 108 1.15 12.49 -7.59
C GLY A 108 -0.32 12.57 -7.24
N ASP A 109 -1.14 12.04 -8.14
CA ASP A 109 -2.61 11.96 -8.04
C ASP A 109 -3.10 10.56 -7.63
N GLU A 110 -2.19 9.63 -7.36
CA GLU A 110 -2.50 8.26 -6.99
C GLU A 110 -3.35 8.18 -5.71
N ARG A 111 -4.41 7.37 -5.77
CA ARG A 111 -5.31 7.10 -4.65
C ARG A 111 -5.34 5.62 -4.34
N THR A 112 -5.14 5.29 -3.08
CA THR A 112 -5.07 3.92 -2.59
C THR A 112 -6.15 3.66 -1.55
N VAL A 113 -6.81 2.52 -1.67
CA VAL A 113 -7.67 1.96 -0.61
C VAL A 113 -6.81 1.15 0.35
N CYS A 114 -6.99 1.37 1.63
CA CYS A 114 -6.40 0.53 2.67
C CYS A 114 -7.43 -0.47 3.20
N LEU A 115 -7.09 -1.75 3.14
CA LEU A 115 -7.93 -2.85 3.57
C LEU A 115 -7.29 -3.56 4.77
N PHE A 116 -8.11 -3.85 5.79
CA PHE A 116 -7.70 -4.64 6.95
C PHE A 116 -8.29 -6.04 6.84
N GLY A 117 -7.50 -7.05 7.17
CA GLY A 117 -7.96 -8.41 7.04
C GLY A 117 -7.15 -9.44 7.80
N ILE A 118 -7.65 -10.67 7.70
CA ILE A 118 -6.99 -11.88 8.21
C ILE A 118 -6.54 -12.67 7.00
N ALA A 119 -5.28 -13.08 7.01
CA ALA A 119 -4.71 -13.92 5.96
C ALA A 119 -4.16 -15.22 6.57
N GLU A 120 -4.13 -16.26 5.73
CA GLU A 120 -3.55 -17.55 6.07
C GLU A 120 -2.85 -18.16 4.86
N GLY A 121 -2.09 -19.21 5.10
CA GLY A 121 -1.36 -19.93 4.05
C GLY A 121 0.13 -20.00 4.31
N THR A 122 0.87 -20.33 3.26
CA THR A 122 2.33 -20.43 3.30
C THR A 122 2.93 -19.43 2.34
N PHE A 123 3.86 -18.63 2.81
CA PHE A 123 4.58 -17.68 1.97
C PHE A 123 5.30 -18.39 0.82
N ARG A 124 5.24 -17.77 -0.34
CA ARG A 124 5.96 -18.15 -1.55
C ARG A 124 6.58 -16.89 -2.16
N PRO A 125 7.66 -16.99 -2.93
CA PRO A 125 8.19 -15.86 -3.69
C PRO A 125 7.12 -15.25 -4.59
N SER A 126 7.23 -13.93 -4.87
CA SER A 126 6.36 -13.27 -5.84
C SER A 126 6.33 -14.02 -7.17
N SER A 127 5.17 -14.05 -7.78
CA SER A 127 4.99 -14.63 -9.12
C SER A 127 5.57 -13.73 -10.23
N ASP A 128 5.79 -12.45 -9.94
CA ASP A 128 6.48 -11.52 -10.85
C ASP A 128 8.00 -11.55 -10.59
N PRO A 129 8.81 -12.03 -11.56
CA PRO A 129 10.27 -12.07 -11.40
C PRO A 129 10.93 -10.67 -11.34
N MET A 130 10.20 -9.61 -11.65
CA MET A 130 10.68 -8.23 -11.54
C MET A 130 10.52 -7.67 -10.12
N GLU A 131 9.77 -8.35 -9.28
CA GLU A 131 9.51 -7.97 -7.90
C GLU A 131 10.41 -8.74 -6.93
N GLU A 132 11.41 -8.06 -6.40
CA GLU A 132 12.29 -8.62 -5.36
C GLU A 132 11.63 -8.47 -3.97
N ILE A 133 10.58 -9.26 -3.72
CA ILE A 133 9.78 -9.23 -2.48
C ILE A 133 10.08 -10.46 -1.62
N GLU A 134 10.34 -10.22 -0.34
CA GLU A 134 10.43 -11.24 0.70
C GLU A 134 9.34 -10.97 1.75
N SER A 135 8.28 -11.78 1.74
CA SER A 135 7.16 -11.61 2.66
C SER A 135 7.28 -12.53 3.86
N ALA A 136 6.94 -12.04 5.05
CA ALA A 136 6.94 -12.86 6.26
C ALA A 136 5.94 -12.36 7.31
N TRP A 137 5.64 -13.24 8.28
CA TRP A 137 4.95 -12.90 9.51
C TRP A 137 5.90 -12.31 10.54
N TYR A 138 5.53 -11.18 11.13
CA TYR A 138 6.29 -10.48 12.16
C TYR A 138 5.49 -10.32 13.44
N THR A 139 6.06 -10.73 14.57
CA THR A 139 5.51 -10.47 15.90
C THR A 139 5.64 -8.98 16.26
N ARG A 140 4.86 -8.51 17.24
CA ARG A 140 4.96 -7.12 17.75
C ARG A 140 6.39 -6.75 18.19
N ALA A 141 7.12 -7.70 18.78
CA ALA A 141 8.49 -7.47 19.23
C ALA A 141 9.46 -7.31 18.05
N GLN A 142 9.32 -8.14 17.01
CA GLN A 142 10.12 -8.03 15.79
C GLN A 142 9.84 -6.72 15.08
N VAL A 143 8.56 -6.33 14.91
CA VAL A 143 8.20 -5.06 14.31
C VAL A 143 8.83 -3.87 15.04
N ARG A 144 8.80 -3.87 16.38
CA ARG A 144 9.48 -2.82 17.17
C ARG A 144 10.99 -2.77 16.91
N ALA A 145 11.65 -3.90 16.80
CA ALA A 145 13.07 -3.94 16.49
C ALA A 145 13.38 -3.40 15.09
N LEU A 146 12.57 -3.75 14.09
CA LEU A 146 12.72 -3.24 12.72
C LEU A 146 12.54 -1.73 12.62
N HIS A 147 11.67 -1.13 13.43
CA HIS A 147 11.48 0.32 13.44
C HIS A 147 12.74 1.09 13.87
N GLU A 148 13.67 0.47 14.58
CA GLU A 148 14.92 1.10 15.04
C GLU A 148 16.02 1.08 13.97
N THR A 149 15.93 0.16 13.00
CA THR A 149 17.05 -0.13 12.09
C THR A 149 16.71 0.01 10.62
N ASP A 150 15.44 -0.14 10.24
CA ASP A 150 15.02 -0.31 8.86
C ASP A 150 14.12 0.82 8.36
N LEU A 151 14.10 1.02 7.05
CA LEU A 151 13.22 1.98 6.40
C LEU A 151 11.89 1.33 6.06
N PHE A 152 10.82 2.07 6.28
CA PHE A 152 9.45 1.67 5.98
C PHE A 152 8.79 2.62 4.98
N GLY A 153 7.91 2.09 4.14
CA GLY A 153 6.91 2.93 3.47
C GLY A 153 5.96 3.59 4.49
N SER A 154 5.44 4.77 4.19
CA SER A 154 4.65 5.57 5.15
C SER A 154 3.42 4.82 5.72
N TRP A 155 2.67 4.12 4.89
CA TRP A 155 1.54 3.29 5.32
C TRP A 155 2.00 2.13 6.21
N ALA A 156 3.08 1.46 5.80
CA ALA A 156 3.64 0.34 6.55
C ALA A 156 4.13 0.80 7.91
N LEU A 157 4.85 1.93 7.98
CA LEU A 157 5.32 2.49 9.25
C LEU A 157 4.15 2.79 10.20
N ALA A 158 3.13 3.49 9.71
CA ALA A 158 1.99 3.89 10.53
C ALA A 158 1.25 2.69 11.11
N TYR A 159 0.85 1.74 10.27
CA TYR A 159 0.05 0.61 10.70
C TYR A 159 0.86 -0.46 11.45
N SER A 160 2.12 -0.67 11.09
CA SER A 160 2.99 -1.57 11.86
C SER A 160 3.32 -1.00 13.24
N TRP A 161 3.44 0.33 13.38
CA TRP A 161 3.56 0.97 14.68
C TRP A 161 2.30 0.76 15.53
N MET A 162 1.11 0.92 14.95
CA MET A 162 -0.15 0.66 15.65
C MET A 162 -0.26 -0.82 16.07
N PHE A 163 0.12 -1.76 15.20
CA PHE A 163 0.16 -3.18 15.52
C PHE A 163 1.13 -3.45 16.67
N ALA A 164 2.36 -2.96 16.59
CA ALA A 164 3.40 -3.17 17.60
C ALA A 164 2.99 -2.65 18.99
N ASN A 165 2.15 -1.61 19.04
CA ASN A 165 1.66 -1.01 20.29
C ASN A 165 0.26 -1.47 20.71
N GLY A 166 -0.34 -2.42 20.01
CA GLY A 166 -1.65 -2.99 20.36
C GLY A 166 -2.83 -2.05 20.16
N CYS A 167 -2.70 -1.08 19.24
CA CYS A 167 -3.76 -0.12 18.90
C CYS A 167 -4.23 -0.21 17.43
N LEU A 168 -3.91 -1.31 16.75
CA LEU A 168 -4.44 -1.55 15.42
C LEU A 168 -5.94 -1.86 15.50
N PRO A 169 -6.82 -1.19 14.70
CA PRO A 169 -8.25 -1.44 14.71
C PRO A 169 -8.58 -2.91 14.46
N GLY A 170 -9.44 -3.48 15.31
CA GLY A 170 -9.89 -4.87 15.18
C GLY A 170 -8.86 -5.94 15.57
N VAL A 171 -7.77 -5.56 16.23
CA VAL A 171 -6.70 -6.48 16.67
C VAL A 171 -6.48 -6.41 18.17
#